data_f49e04a91a80c4b4e4acfe960437a9da
#
_entry.id   f49e04a91a80c4b4e4acfe960437a9da
#
_cell.length_a   1.000
_cell.length_b   1.000
_cell.length_c   1.000
_cell.angle_alpha   90.00
_cell.angle_beta   90.00
_cell.angle_gamma   90.00
#
_symmetry.space_group_name_H-M   'P 1'
#
loop_
_entity.id
_entity.type
_entity.pdbx_description
1 polymer ?
#
loop_
_entity_poly.entity_id
_entity_poly.type
_entity_poly.pdbx_seq_one_letter_code
_entity_poly.pdbx_strand_id
1 'polypeptide(L)'
;MASQQDINHTHTIDITHQPQVPVTAVTQQFEQQASWQQLVTQLLETLTLVPYQDSVFIGQSHDYVGARIFGGQVLGQALMAASHTVEHSKPCHSFHGYFLRGGDINKPVYYQVEKLRDGRSLASRQVTARQYDDDNQPSIIFTMMASFSPFEEGLEYQQAMPTYPAPDVLLTEQQLKDQVVGKIPDALKARFMRQRHIEIKPVQPRDPI
;
A
#
# COMPACT_ATOMS: atom_id res chain seq x y z
N MET A 1 4.86 36.45 -30.59
CA MET A 1 4.71 35.02 -30.93
C MET A 1 5.71 34.27 -30.08
N ALA A 2 5.29 33.80 -28.92
CA ALA A 2 6.11 32.97 -28.03
C ALA A 2 5.72 31.52 -28.27
N SER A 3 6.69 30.70 -28.64
CA SER A 3 6.53 29.29 -28.94
C SER A 3 6.13 28.51 -27.69
N GLN A 4 5.08 27.76 -27.85
CA GLN A 4 4.57 26.77 -26.94
C GLN A 4 5.61 25.64 -26.87
N GLN A 5 6.50 25.66 -25.87
CA GLN A 5 7.44 24.57 -25.60
C GLN A 5 6.75 23.48 -24.79
N ASP A 6 6.84 22.31 -25.33
CA ASP A 6 6.30 21.02 -24.91
C ASP A 6 6.48 20.72 -23.43
N ILE A 7 5.36 20.67 -22.70
CA ILE A 7 5.25 20.06 -21.37
C ILE A 7 4.98 18.56 -21.54
N ASN A 8 5.88 17.84 -22.19
CA ASN A 8 5.81 16.38 -22.31
C ASN A 8 7.13 15.73 -21.83
N HIS A 9 7.48 15.96 -20.55
CA HIS A 9 8.46 15.12 -19.91
C HIS A 9 7.76 13.88 -19.32
N THR A 10 7.33 12.98 -20.19
CA THR A 10 7.11 11.58 -19.83
C THR A 10 8.49 10.98 -19.56
N HIS A 11 8.93 11.01 -18.30
CA HIS A 11 10.08 10.20 -17.87
C HIS A 11 9.74 8.74 -18.12
N THR A 12 10.25 8.22 -19.26
CA THR A 12 10.13 6.79 -19.58
C THR A 12 11.07 6.04 -18.65
N ILE A 13 10.51 5.16 -17.82
CA ILE A 13 11.33 4.25 -17.01
C ILE A 13 11.94 3.23 -17.97
N ASP A 14 13.27 3.15 -18.03
CA ASP A 14 13.95 2.12 -18.78
C ASP A 14 13.81 0.77 -18.05
N ILE A 15 13.04 -0.15 -18.63
CA ILE A 15 12.77 -1.48 -18.08
C ILE A 15 13.56 -2.59 -18.80
N THR A 16 14.49 -2.24 -19.68
CA THR A 16 15.29 -3.24 -20.45
C THR A 16 16.18 -4.09 -19.57
N HIS A 17 16.51 -3.62 -18.36
CA HIS A 17 17.25 -4.36 -17.33
C HIS A 17 16.37 -4.52 -16.09
N GLN A 18 15.34 -5.39 -16.18
CA GLN A 18 14.59 -5.76 -14.98
C GLN A 18 15.52 -6.58 -14.07
N PRO A 19 15.77 -6.15 -12.81
CA PRO A 19 16.36 -7.04 -11.85
C PRO A 19 15.40 -8.24 -11.73
N GLN A 20 15.91 -9.46 -11.86
CA GLN A 20 15.14 -10.66 -11.56
C GLN A 20 14.87 -10.63 -10.04
N VAL A 21 13.82 -9.93 -9.64
CA VAL A 21 13.30 -10.05 -8.29
C VAL A 21 12.65 -11.43 -8.26
N PRO A 22 13.09 -12.36 -7.40
CA PRO A 22 12.50 -13.68 -7.36
C PRO A 22 11.02 -13.52 -7.05
N VAL A 23 10.19 -13.86 -8.02
CA VAL A 23 8.76 -14.09 -7.78
C VAL A 23 8.74 -15.33 -6.92
N THR A 24 8.62 -15.14 -5.62
CA THR A 24 8.40 -16.25 -4.71
C THR A 24 7.04 -16.82 -5.10
N ALA A 25 7.08 -17.93 -5.83
CA ALA A 25 5.88 -18.66 -6.19
C ALA A 25 5.21 -19.10 -4.87
N VAL A 26 4.18 -18.37 -4.47
CA VAL A 26 3.30 -18.75 -3.36
C VAL A 26 2.39 -19.86 -3.90
N THR A 27 3.01 -21.05 -4.06
CA THR A 27 2.26 -22.27 -4.32
C THR A 27 1.87 -22.86 -2.96
N GLN A 28 0.61 -22.70 -2.61
CA GLN A 28 -0.21 -23.56 -1.77
C GLN A 28 0.50 -24.33 -0.63
N GLN A 29 0.34 -23.87 0.59
CA GLN A 29 0.12 -24.74 1.74
C GLN A 29 -0.99 -24.14 2.60
N PHE A 30 -2.22 -24.53 2.29
CA PHE A 30 -3.37 -24.38 3.16
C PHE A 30 -3.21 -25.43 4.26
N GLU A 31 -2.71 -25.06 5.45
CA GLU A 31 -2.98 -25.89 6.65
C GLU A 31 -2.46 -25.33 7.98
N GLN A 32 -1.73 -24.21 8.03
CA GLN A 32 -1.43 -23.58 9.32
C GLN A 32 -1.71 -22.08 9.28
N GLN A 33 -2.52 -21.61 10.26
CA GLN A 33 -2.66 -20.18 10.48
C GLN A 33 -1.28 -19.59 10.78
N ALA A 34 -0.88 -18.57 10.03
CA ALA A 34 0.38 -17.88 10.26
C ALA A 34 0.39 -17.25 11.67
N SER A 35 1.51 -17.34 12.36
CA SER A 35 1.68 -16.62 13.62
C SER A 35 1.66 -15.11 13.39
N TRP A 36 1.31 -14.33 14.42
CA TRP A 36 1.36 -12.85 14.34
C TRP A 36 2.73 -12.33 13.91
N GLN A 37 3.80 -12.96 14.36
CA GLN A 37 5.17 -12.61 13.96
C GLN A 37 5.39 -12.80 12.47
N GLN A 38 4.89 -13.90 11.89
CA GLN A 38 4.97 -14.15 10.46
C GLN A 38 4.16 -13.12 9.67
N LEU A 39 2.95 -12.78 10.14
CA LEU A 39 2.11 -11.76 9.49
C LEU A 39 2.76 -10.37 9.52
N VAL A 40 3.37 -9.98 10.64
CA VAL A 40 4.11 -8.72 10.75
C VAL A 40 5.32 -8.72 9.83
N THR A 41 6.09 -9.82 9.77
CA THR A 41 7.23 -9.95 8.86
C THR A 41 6.79 -9.80 7.41
N GLN A 42 5.74 -10.48 6.98
CA GLN A 42 5.18 -10.35 5.62
C GLN A 42 4.73 -8.93 5.31
N LEU A 43 4.12 -8.22 6.28
CA LEU A 43 3.74 -6.82 6.10
C LEU A 43 4.97 -5.92 5.89
N LEU A 44 6.01 -6.11 6.70
CA LEU A 44 7.25 -5.34 6.58
C LEU A 44 7.95 -5.63 5.25
N GLU A 45 8.02 -6.89 4.84
CA GLU A 45 8.56 -7.30 3.53
C GLU A 45 7.78 -6.65 2.38
N THR A 46 6.43 -6.63 2.47
CA THR A 46 5.57 -5.97 1.48
C THR A 46 5.85 -4.48 1.37
N LEU A 47 6.13 -3.81 2.49
CA LEU A 47 6.43 -2.37 2.52
C LEU A 47 7.90 -2.05 2.19
N THR A 48 8.77 -3.05 2.14
CA THR A 48 10.18 -2.89 1.76
C THR A 48 10.30 -2.84 0.24
N LEU A 49 10.73 -1.69 -0.27
CA LEU A 49 10.86 -1.46 -1.71
C LEU A 49 12.30 -1.69 -2.15
N VAL A 50 12.45 -2.14 -3.40
CA VAL A 50 13.76 -2.28 -4.05
C VAL A 50 14.06 -1.01 -4.85
N PRO A 51 15.16 -0.28 -4.55
CA PRO A 51 15.61 0.81 -5.40
C PRO A 51 15.95 0.28 -6.80
N TYR A 52 15.50 0.97 -7.85
CA TYR A 52 15.69 0.53 -9.24
C TYR A 52 16.46 1.55 -10.08
N GLN A 53 15.99 2.79 -10.12
CA GLN A 53 16.63 3.92 -10.77
C GLN A 53 16.57 5.12 -9.83
N ASP A 54 17.16 6.26 -10.22
CA ASP A 54 17.03 7.47 -9.41
C ASP A 54 15.55 7.81 -9.20
N SER A 55 15.16 7.87 -7.93
CA SER A 55 13.80 8.16 -7.49
C SER A 55 12.72 7.19 -8.03
N VAL A 56 13.12 5.97 -8.46
CA VAL A 56 12.22 4.88 -8.84
C VAL A 56 12.44 3.67 -7.95
N PHE A 57 11.35 3.12 -7.42
CA PHE A 57 11.34 1.97 -6.53
C PHE A 57 10.41 0.90 -7.05
N ILE A 58 10.74 -0.37 -6.81
CA ILE A 58 9.89 -1.52 -7.17
C ILE A 58 9.30 -2.12 -5.91
N GLY A 59 7.97 -2.26 -5.90
CA GLY A 59 7.21 -2.99 -4.89
C GLY A 59 6.69 -4.32 -5.44
N GLN A 60 6.78 -5.36 -4.61
CA GLN A 60 6.14 -6.65 -4.89
C GLN A 60 4.75 -6.69 -4.27
N SER A 61 3.87 -7.49 -4.85
CA SER A 61 2.52 -7.64 -4.36
C SER A 61 2.32 -9.02 -3.75
N HIS A 62 1.50 -9.08 -2.71
CA HIS A 62 1.04 -10.31 -2.11
C HIS A 62 -0.47 -10.42 -2.30
N ASP A 63 -0.97 -11.64 -2.47
CA ASP A 63 -2.40 -11.88 -2.63
C ASP A 63 -3.14 -11.74 -1.29
N TYR A 64 -3.69 -10.55 -1.04
CA TYR A 64 -4.52 -10.31 0.14
C TYR A 64 -6.02 -10.45 -0.13
N VAL A 65 -6.49 -10.16 -1.34
CA VAL A 65 -7.92 -10.00 -1.63
C VAL A 65 -8.36 -10.69 -2.91
N GLY A 66 -7.48 -11.39 -3.61
CA GLY A 66 -7.76 -12.06 -4.88
C GLY A 66 -6.99 -11.45 -6.06
N ALA A 67 -7.55 -11.43 -7.26
CA ALA A 67 -6.84 -11.07 -8.50
C ALA A 67 -6.32 -9.63 -8.59
N ARG A 68 -6.62 -8.74 -7.63
CA ARG A 68 -6.21 -7.33 -7.64
C ARG A 68 -5.39 -6.99 -6.41
N ILE A 69 -4.42 -6.08 -6.59
CA ILE A 69 -3.62 -5.56 -5.49
C ILE A 69 -4.53 -4.83 -4.48
N PHE A 70 -4.29 -5.06 -3.20
CA PHE A 70 -4.96 -4.32 -2.13
C PHE A 70 -4.54 -2.83 -2.17
N GLY A 71 -5.52 -1.93 -2.17
CA GLY A 71 -5.26 -0.49 -2.28
C GLY A 71 -4.37 0.06 -1.17
N GLY A 72 -4.54 -0.43 0.08
CA GLY A 72 -3.70 -0.04 1.21
C GLY A 72 -2.23 -0.42 1.03
N GLN A 73 -1.93 -1.53 0.34
CA GLN A 73 -0.57 -1.89 -0.03
C GLN A 73 0.05 -0.88 -1.00
N VAL A 74 -0.67 -0.56 -2.09
CA VAL A 74 -0.18 0.41 -3.10
C VAL A 74 0.07 1.77 -2.46
N LEU A 75 -0.85 2.22 -1.59
CA LEU A 75 -0.70 3.48 -0.87
C LEU A 75 0.48 3.46 0.10
N GLY A 76 0.63 2.40 0.90
CA GLY A 76 1.74 2.23 1.83
C GLY A 76 3.09 2.20 1.11
N GLN A 77 3.20 1.44 0.02
CA GLN A 77 4.40 1.39 -0.81
C GLN A 77 4.72 2.74 -1.47
N ALA A 78 3.70 3.47 -1.97
CA ALA A 78 3.89 4.81 -2.50
C ALA A 78 4.41 5.80 -1.45
N LEU A 79 3.88 5.73 -0.22
CA LEU A 79 4.35 6.54 0.90
C LEU A 79 5.79 6.18 1.29
N MET A 80 6.13 4.89 1.32
CA MET A 80 7.52 4.46 1.57
C MET A 80 8.47 4.97 0.47
N ALA A 81 8.09 4.87 -0.81
CA ALA A 81 8.87 5.42 -1.91
C ALA A 81 9.13 6.92 -1.76
N ALA A 82 8.09 7.70 -1.44
CA ALA A 82 8.21 9.13 -1.19
C ALA A 82 9.15 9.40 -0.01
N SER A 83 8.97 8.69 1.11
CA SER A 83 9.76 8.86 2.35
C SER A 83 11.25 8.56 2.14
N HIS A 84 11.60 7.60 1.29
CA HIS A 84 13.00 7.30 0.95
C HIS A 84 13.73 8.46 0.25
N THR A 85 13.01 9.44 -0.26
CA THR A 85 13.59 10.62 -0.95
C THR A 85 13.61 11.88 -0.08
N VAL A 86 13.20 11.77 1.17
CA VAL A 86 13.09 12.90 2.12
C VAL A 86 13.99 12.64 3.34
N GLU A 87 14.52 13.68 3.93
CA GLU A 87 15.29 13.59 5.19
C GLU A 87 14.44 12.99 6.32
N HIS A 88 15.00 12.09 7.11
CA HIS A 88 14.30 11.44 8.23
C HIS A 88 13.74 12.41 9.29
N SER A 89 14.28 13.64 9.35
CA SER A 89 13.79 14.69 10.24
C SER A 89 12.41 15.25 9.86
N LYS A 90 11.92 14.91 8.66
CA LYS A 90 10.64 15.39 8.12
C LYS A 90 9.70 14.21 7.86
N PRO A 91 8.92 13.76 8.85
CA PRO A 91 7.88 12.77 8.62
C PRO A 91 6.78 13.30 7.70
N CYS A 92 6.09 12.40 7.04
CA CYS A 92 4.90 12.75 6.26
C CYS A 92 3.78 13.21 7.21
N HIS A 93 3.22 14.39 6.99
CA HIS A 93 2.10 14.91 7.76
C HIS A 93 0.79 14.95 6.98
N SER A 94 0.87 14.84 5.64
CA SER A 94 -0.31 14.91 4.78
C SER A 94 -0.03 14.22 3.46
N PHE A 95 -1.01 13.46 2.96
CA PHE A 95 -0.99 12.96 1.60
C PHE A 95 -2.40 12.88 1.03
N HIS A 96 -2.50 12.93 -0.30
CA HIS A 96 -3.71 12.72 -1.06
C HIS A 96 -3.41 11.88 -2.29
N GLY A 97 -4.22 10.85 -2.55
CA GLY A 97 -3.98 9.93 -3.66
C GLY A 97 -5.26 9.48 -4.36
N TYR A 98 -5.10 9.09 -5.63
CA TYR A 98 -6.16 8.59 -6.49
C TYR A 98 -5.81 7.21 -7.03
N PHE A 99 -6.70 6.25 -6.80
CA PHE A 99 -6.69 4.97 -7.48
C PHE A 99 -7.34 5.14 -8.86
N LEU A 100 -6.56 4.89 -9.90
CA LEU A 100 -6.99 5.10 -11.27
C LEU A 100 -7.42 3.80 -11.93
N ARG A 101 -6.75 2.69 -11.60
CA ARG A 101 -7.03 1.35 -12.13
C ARG A 101 -6.71 0.28 -11.09
N GLY A 102 -7.31 -0.90 -11.24
CA GLY A 102 -6.93 -2.07 -10.45
C GLY A 102 -5.58 -2.62 -10.91
N GLY A 103 -4.65 -2.81 -9.97
CA GLY A 103 -3.35 -3.44 -10.26
C GLY A 103 -3.45 -4.96 -10.28
N ASP A 104 -2.62 -5.60 -11.11
CA ASP A 104 -2.42 -7.04 -11.19
C ASP A 104 -1.43 -7.49 -10.12
N ILE A 105 -1.82 -8.44 -9.27
CA ILE A 105 -0.99 -8.96 -8.18
C ILE A 105 0.26 -9.72 -8.66
N ASN A 106 0.24 -10.23 -9.89
CA ASN A 106 1.34 -11.01 -10.46
C ASN A 106 2.43 -10.13 -11.09
N LYS A 107 2.21 -8.82 -11.18
CA LYS A 107 3.14 -7.87 -11.80
C LYS A 107 3.73 -6.94 -10.76
N PRO A 108 5.02 -6.61 -10.83
CA PRO A 108 5.63 -5.62 -9.94
C PRO A 108 5.01 -4.23 -10.17
N VAL A 109 5.03 -3.41 -9.13
CA VAL A 109 4.60 -2.02 -9.20
C VAL A 109 5.83 -1.11 -9.14
N TYR A 110 5.95 -0.21 -10.10
CA TYR A 110 7.00 0.79 -10.19
C TYR A 110 6.50 2.12 -9.63
N TYR A 111 7.14 2.59 -8.57
CA TYR A 111 6.84 3.85 -7.89
C TYR A 111 7.86 4.90 -8.31
N GLN A 112 7.48 5.81 -9.19
CA GLN A 112 8.28 6.94 -9.58
C GLN A 112 7.98 8.12 -8.67
N VAL A 113 9.02 8.68 -8.03
CA VAL A 113 8.91 9.82 -7.13
C VAL A 113 9.46 11.06 -7.81
N GLU A 114 8.65 12.11 -7.89
CA GLU A 114 9.07 13.45 -8.31
C GLU A 114 9.28 14.31 -7.07
N LYS A 115 10.47 14.92 -6.97
CA LYS A 115 10.83 15.85 -5.91
C LYS A 115 10.34 17.25 -6.29
N LEU A 116 9.09 17.60 -5.92
CA LEU A 116 8.49 18.87 -6.31
C LEU A 116 9.11 20.05 -5.52
N ARG A 117 9.48 19.83 -4.27
CA ARG A 117 10.08 20.84 -3.40
C ARG A 117 10.93 20.20 -2.31
N ASP A 118 12.10 20.79 -2.08
CA ASP A 118 12.95 20.55 -0.92
C ASP A 118 13.28 21.90 -0.27
N GLY A 119 12.46 22.30 0.71
CA GLY A 119 12.66 23.49 1.51
C GLY A 119 13.22 23.15 2.89
N ARG A 120 13.63 24.19 3.65
CA ARG A 120 14.13 24.01 5.02
C ARG A 120 13.06 23.34 5.92
N SER A 121 11.83 23.81 5.90
CA SER A 121 10.73 23.31 6.73
C SER A 121 9.87 22.26 6.02
N LEU A 122 9.63 22.41 4.72
CA LEU A 122 8.70 21.58 3.97
C LEU A 122 9.37 20.90 2.80
N ALA A 123 9.04 19.63 2.58
CA ALA A 123 9.31 18.92 1.33
C ALA A 123 7.99 18.39 0.74
N SER A 124 7.91 18.35 -0.59
CA SER A 124 6.74 17.83 -1.30
C SER A 124 7.16 16.82 -2.35
N ARG A 125 6.40 15.75 -2.45
CA ARG A 125 6.63 14.63 -3.38
C ARG A 125 5.36 14.31 -4.14
N GLN A 126 5.53 14.03 -5.43
CA GLN A 126 4.51 13.36 -6.22
C GLN A 126 4.98 11.94 -6.49
N VAL A 127 4.09 10.97 -6.34
CA VAL A 127 4.37 9.56 -6.64
C VAL A 127 3.38 9.09 -7.70
N THR A 128 3.93 8.44 -8.73
CA THR A 128 3.14 7.74 -9.75
C THR A 128 3.46 6.26 -9.70
N ALA A 129 2.45 5.43 -9.42
CA ALA A 129 2.57 3.97 -9.42
C ALA A 129 2.12 3.41 -10.76
N ARG A 130 2.99 2.63 -11.41
CA ARG A 130 2.76 2.03 -12.73
C ARG A 130 2.98 0.53 -12.70
N GLN A 131 2.26 -0.15 -13.57
CA GLN A 131 2.55 -1.52 -13.99
C GLN A 131 2.71 -1.57 -15.50
N TYR A 132 3.40 -2.57 -16.01
CA TYR A 132 3.61 -2.78 -17.44
C TYR A 132 2.84 -4.03 -17.88
N ASP A 133 2.23 -3.96 -19.05
CA ASP A 133 1.62 -5.13 -19.68
C ASP A 133 2.68 -6.01 -20.38
N ASP A 134 2.25 -7.07 -21.06
CA ASP A 134 3.13 -8.02 -21.71
C ASP A 134 3.81 -7.41 -22.97
N ASP A 135 3.24 -6.32 -23.52
CA ASP A 135 3.80 -5.53 -24.60
C ASP A 135 4.64 -4.34 -24.09
N ASN A 136 5.00 -4.33 -22.79
CA ASN A 136 5.76 -3.27 -22.14
C ASN A 136 5.08 -1.88 -22.17
N GLN A 137 3.74 -1.83 -22.29
CA GLN A 137 3.04 -0.56 -22.23
C GLN A 137 2.73 -0.20 -20.78
N PRO A 138 3.07 1.04 -20.35
CA PRO A 138 2.84 1.47 -18.97
C PRO A 138 1.37 1.77 -18.71
N SER A 139 0.86 1.30 -17.58
CA SER A 139 -0.46 1.63 -17.06
C SER A 139 -0.34 2.26 -15.68
N ILE A 140 -0.77 3.50 -15.52
CA ILE A 140 -0.80 4.15 -14.21
C ILE A 140 -1.99 3.59 -13.43
N ILE A 141 -1.69 3.01 -12.27
CA ILE A 141 -2.70 2.42 -11.37
C ILE A 141 -3.05 3.35 -10.21
N PHE A 142 -2.08 4.19 -9.77
CA PHE A 142 -2.26 5.09 -8.63
C PHE A 142 -1.37 6.32 -8.78
N THR A 143 -1.82 7.46 -8.23
CA THR A 143 -1.01 8.67 -8.07
C THR A 143 -1.24 9.28 -6.70
N MET A 144 -0.20 9.92 -6.13
CA MET A 144 -0.24 10.51 -4.80
C MET A 144 0.59 11.78 -4.76
N MET A 145 0.11 12.79 -4.04
CA MET A 145 0.92 13.90 -3.55
C MET A 145 1.08 13.79 -2.04
N ALA A 146 2.30 13.99 -1.54
CA ALA A 146 2.61 13.93 -0.12
C ALA A 146 3.44 15.15 0.30
N SER A 147 3.18 15.63 1.53
CA SER A 147 3.88 16.72 2.16
C SER A 147 4.55 16.24 3.44
N PHE A 148 5.76 16.74 3.68
CA PHE A 148 6.64 16.34 4.77
C PHE A 148 7.12 17.58 5.50
N SER A 149 7.12 17.56 6.85
CA SER A 149 7.64 18.64 7.69
C SER A 149 8.23 18.08 8.97
N PRO A 150 9.17 18.80 9.62
CA PRO A 150 9.52 18.50 11.00
C PRO A 150 8.28 18.61 11.90
N PHE A 151 8.34 17.92 13.03
CA PHE A 151 7.32 18.13 14.07
C PHE A 151 7.43 19.56 14.61
N GLU A 152 6.31 20.25 14.73
CA GLU A 152 6.21 21.59 15.29
C GLU A 152 5.13 21.60 16.38
N GLU A 153 5.42 22.23 17.52
CA GLU A 153 4.41 22.47 18.55
C GLU A 153 3.47 23.61 18.11
N GLY A 154 2.20 23.50 18.43
CA GLY A 154 1.21 24.49 18.05
C GLY A 154 -0.06 24.41 18.91
N LEU A 155 -1.06 25.19 18.53
CA LEU A 155 -2.37 25.13 19.16
C LEU A 155 -3.06 23.80 18.80
N GLU A 156 -3.59 23.12 19.81
CA GLU A 156 -4.27 21.87 19.65
C GLU A 156 -5.79 22.05 19.88
N TYR A 157 -6.59 21.43 19.06
CA TYR A 157 -8.02 21.32 19.22
C TYR A 157 -8.50 19.92 18.86
N GLN A 158 -9.28 19.34 19.77
CA GLN A 158 -9.90 18.04 19.54
C GLN A 158 -11.30 18.03 20.13
N GLN A 159 -12.28 17.52 19.37
CA GLN A 159 -13.59 17.22 19.92
C GLN A 159 -13.50 16.01 20.86
N ALA A 160 -14.38 15.96 21.86
CA ALA A 160 -14.47 14.79 22.73
C ALA A 160 -14.78 13.53 21.90
N MET A 161 -13.96 12.49 22.08
CA MET A 161 -14.21 11.21 21.42
C MET A 161 -15.45 10.55 22.02
N PRO A 162 -16.38 10.03 21.21
CA PRO A 162 -17.49 9.22 21.71
C PRO A 162 -16.98 8.02 22.52
N THR A 163 -17.75 7.60 23.51
CA THR A 163 -17.41 6.44 24.35
C THR A 163 -17.71 5.14 23.59
N TYR A 164 -16.69 4.30 23.44
CA TYR A 164 -16.78 2.96 22.87
C TYR A 164 -16.19 1.93 23.84
N PRO A 165 -16.58 0.64 23.72
CA PRO A 165 -15.92 -0.43 24.46
C PRO A 165 -14.42 -0.49 24.11
N ALA A 166 -13.58 -0.80 25.10
CA ALA A 166 -12.16 -1.00 24.88
C ALA A 166 -11.92 -2.21 23.94
N PRO A 167 -10.86 -2.20 23.12
CA PRO A 167 -10.57 -3.30 22.21
C PRO A 167 -10.43 -4.66 22.90
N ASP A 168 -10.00 -4.69 24.16
CA ASP A 168 -9.73 -5.93 24.90
C ASP A 168 -11.01 -6.73 25.21
N VAL A 169 -12.18 -6.09 25.22
CA VAL A 169 -13.46 -6.75 25.46
C VAL A 169 -14.21 -7.12 24.17
N LEU A 170 -13.66 -6.80 23.02
CA LEU A 170 -14.29 -7.05 21.72
C LEU A 170 -13.73 -8.34 21.09
N LEU A 171 -14.60 -9.06 20.38
CA LEU A 171 -14.20 -10.21 19.56
C LEU A 171 -13.43 -9.75 18.32
N THR A 172 -12.41 -10.51 17.96
CA THR A 172 -11.70 -10.29 16.70
C THR A 172 -12.56 -10.68 15.49
N GLU A 173 -12.29 -10.11 14.33
CA GLU A 173 -12.93 -10.53 13.07
C GLU A 173 -12.79 -12.04 12.85
N GLN A 174 -11.63 -12.63 13.22
CA GLN A 174 -11.41 -14.06 13.10
C GLN A 174 -12.34 -14.86 14.00
N GLN A 175 -12.48 -14.49 15.28
CA GLN A 175 -13.41 -15.15 16.20
C GLN A 175 -14.86 -15.05 15.73
N LEU A 176 -15.24 -13.92 15.12
CA LEU A 176 -16.58 -13.75 14.54
C LEU A 176 -16.77 -14.65 13.30
N LYS A 177 -15.76 -14.78 12.45
CA LYS A 177 -15.77 -15.68 11.29
C LYS A 177 -15.91 -17.14 11.71
N ASP A 178 -15.20 -17.56 12.75
CA ASP A 178 -15.25 -18.93 13.28
C ASP A 178 -16.66 -19.34 13.70
N GLN A 179 -17.48 -18.39 14.22
CA GLN A 179 -18.86 -18.64 14.64
C GLN A 179 -19.81 -18.93 13.45
N VAL A 180 -19.50 -18.43 12.26
CA VAL A 180 -20.40 -18.52 11.08
C VAL A 180 -19.85 -19.33 9.93
N VAL A 181 -18.60 -19.79 10.00
CA VAL A 181 -17.92 -20.53 8.91
C VAL A 181 -18.69 -21.74 8.43
N GLY A 182 -19.45 -22.41 9.31
CA GLY A 182 -20.31 -23.54 8.97
C GLY A 182 -21.44 -23.21 7.99
N LYS A 183 -21.83 -21.94 7.88
CA LYS A 183 -22.88 -21.48 6.97
C LYS A 183 -22.33 -21.00 5.62
N ILE A 184 -20.99 -20.89 5.49
CA ILE A 184 -20.34 -20.41 4.28
C ILE A 184 -20.16 -21.56 3.29
N PRO A 185 -20.52 -21.38 2.01
CA PRO A 185 -20.26 -22.37 0.96
C PRO A 185 -18.78 -22.74 0.88
N ASP A 186 -18.46 -24.03 0.67
CA ASP A 186 -17.08 -24.51 0.69
C ASP A 186 -16.16 -23.77 -0.30
N ALA A 187 -16.67 -23.44 -1.47
CA ALA A 187 -15.92 -22.65 -2.47
C ALA A 187 -15.46 -21.25 -2.00
N LEU A 188 -16.12 -20.71 -0.97
CA LEU A 188 -15.83 -19.37 -0.43
C LEU A 188 -15.10 -19.43 0.91
N LYS A 189 -15.04 -20.58 1.59
CA LYS A 189 -14.45 -20.71 2.92
C LYS A 189 -13.01 -20.23 2.98
N ALA A 190 -12.16 -20.66 2.06
CA ALA A 190 -10.76 -20.28 2.03
C ALA A 190 -10.57 -18.76 1.96
N ARG A 191 -11.33 -18.09 1.08
CA ARG A 191 -11.32 -16.62 0.98
C ARG A 191 -11.89 -15.96 2.22
N PHE A 192 -12.96 -16.48 2.79
CA PHE A 192 -13.64 -15.94 3.97
C PHE A 192 -12.74 -16.02 5.22
N MET A 193 -12.06 -17.16 5.42
CA MET A 193 -11.21 -17.44 6.59
C MET A 193 -9.79 -16.87 6.47
N ARG A 194 -9.44 -16.22 5.35
CA ARG A 194 -8.11 -15.66 5.16
C ARG A 194 -7.75 -14.70 6.28
N GLN A 195 -6.56 -14.91 6.88
CA GLN A 195 -6.00 -14.03 7.89
C GLN A 195 -5.56 -12.69 7.29
N ARG A 196 -5.62 -11.65 8.11
CA ARG A 196 -5.12 -10.31 7.79
C ARG A 196 -3.88 -10.00 8.61
N HIS A 197 -3.03 -9.13 8.08
CA HIS A 197 -1.83 -8.63 8.78
C HIS A 197 -2.17 -7.66 9.92
N ILE A 198 -3.40 -7.16 9.97
CA ILE A 198 -3.91 -6.24 10.98
C ILE A 198 -5.12 -6.90 11.64
N GLU A 199 -5.08 -7.00 12.97
CA GLU A 199 -6.22 -7.48 13.74
C GLU A 199 -7.34 -6.43 13.74
N ILE A 200 -8.55 -6.86 13.42
CA ILE A 200 -9.75 -6.02 13.41
C ILE A 200 -10.71 -6.52 14.49
N LYS A 201 -11.17 -5.61 15.35
CA LYS A 201 -12.16 -5.85 16.38
C LYS A 201 -13.33 -4.89 16.18
N PRO A 202 -14.38 -5.28 15.45
CA PRO A 202 -15.49 -4.38 15.15
C PRO A 202 -16.33 -4.11 16.42
N VAL A 203 -16.61 -2.83 16.68
CA VAL A 203 -17.53 -2.42 17.78
C VAL A 203 -18.96 -2.89 17.51
N GLN A 204 -19.37 -2.83 16.24
CA GLN A 204 -20.68 -3.33 15.78
C GLN A 204 -20.43 -4.35 14.67
N PRO A 205 -20.39 -5.64 15.01
CA PRO A 205 -20.24 -6.69 13.99
C PRO A 205 -21.44 -6.63 13.03
N ARG A 206 -21.15 -6.64 11.73
CA ARG A 206 -22.19 -6.82 10.71
C ARG A 206 -22.38 -8.32 10.48
N ASP A 207 -23.63 -8.74 10.28
CA ASP A 207 -23.90 -10.10 9.83
C ASP A 207 -23.22 -10.30 8.46
N PRO A 208 -22.35 -11.29 8.32
CA PRO A 208 -21.64 -11.53 7.06
C PRO A 208 -22.50 -12.24 6.00
N ILE A 209 -23.77 -12.57 6.32
CA ILE A 209 -24.69 -13.35 5.47
C ILE A 209 -25.84 -12.46 4.99
#